data_cf72eaf31c5eaaf003cea391e297fd76
#
_entry.id   cf72eaf31c5eaaf003cea391e297fd76
#
_cell.length_a   1.000
_cell.length_b   1.000
_cell.length_c   1.000
_cell.angle_alpha   90.00
_cell.angle_beta   90.00
_cell.angle_gamma   90.00
#
_symmetry.space_group_name_H-M   'P 1'
#
loop_
_entity.id
_entity.type
_entity.pdbx_description
1 polymer ?
#
loop_
_entity_poly.entity_id
_entity_poly.type
_entity_poly.pdbx_seq_one_letter_code
_entity_poly.pdbx_strand_id
1 'polypeptide(L)'
;MKNKIEFLDLGFQPLANYYLRKNQIKYKQKKYRLIVCFNKYNNLVSIKKTFPSRSMFNDQYPYRSSMSKTMKNSFKILSDQIKRKIKPKKILEIGSNDGSFLRNFNKKVTVGIEPCKNVEKITKKQKFNTIPGYWDLKLAKKIQRKYDSFDLIYSANTITHIKNLDEVFKAINLVLSKNGVLIIEDPSLLECLKRNTYDQ
;
A
#
# COMPACT_ATOMS: atom_id res chain seq x y z
N MET A 1 17.72 -8.14 -18.97
CA MET A 1 17.60 -6.68 -19.27
C MET A 1 17.06 -6.37 -20.67
N LYS A 2 17.03 -7.32 -21.61
CA LYS A 2 16.63 -7.10 -23.03
C LYS A 2 15.17 -6.63 -23.27
N ASN A 3 14.28 -6.73 -22.29
CA ASN A 3 12.84 -6.45 -22.50
C ASN A 3 12.34 -5.15 -21.81
N LYS A 4 13.25 -4.32 -21.26
CA LYS A 4 12.86 -3.06 -20.62
C LYS A 4 13.25 -1.87 -21.48
N ILE A 5 12.28 -1.00 -21.76
CA ILE A 5 12.48 0.29 -22.43
C ILE A 5 12.46 1.38 -21.35
N GLU A 6 13.54 2.16 -21.26
CA GLU A 6 13.58 3.38 -20.45
C GLU A 6 12.93 4.52 -21.26
N PHE A 7 11.90 5.14 -20.73
CA PHE A 7 11.18 6.19 -21.46
C PHE A 7 11.06 7.52 -20.71
N LEU A 8 11.39 7.53 -19.39
CA LEU A 8 11.40 8.76 -18.59
C LEU A 8 12.55 8.71 -17.59
N ASP A 9 13.39 9.74 -17.59
CA ASP A 9 14.45 9.93 -16.58
C ASP A 9 14.23 11.25 -15.86
N LEU A 10 13.86 11.17 -14.59
CA LEU A 10 13.63 12.32 -13.73
C LEU A 10 14.90 12.75 -12.96
N GLY A 11 16.06 12.22 -13.34
CA GLY A 11 17.33 12.54 -12.71
C GLY A 11 17.45 12.04 -11.27
N PHE A 12 18.20 12.76 -10.45
CA PHE A 12 18.45 12.41 -9.07
C PHE A 12 17.45 13.08 -8.13
N GLN A 13 16.58 12.27 -7.52
CA GLN A 13 15.51 12.71 -6.63
C GLN A 13 15.79 12.29 -5.18
N PRO A 14 15.36 13.06 -4.17
CA PRO A 14 15.34 12.61 -2.79
C PRO A 14 14.33 11.49 -2.61
N LEU A 15 14.43 10.77 -1.49
CA LEU A 15 13.45 9.74 -1.17
C LEU A 15 12.09 10.38 -0.83
N ALA A 16 11.02 9.85 -1.41
CA ALA A 16 9.66 10.32 -1.14
C ALA A 16 9.31 10.23 0.35
N ASN A 17 8.53 11.17 0.85
CA ASN A 17 8.09 11.24 2.24
C ASN A 17 9.21 11.39 3.30
N TYR A 18 10.44 11.69 2.87
CA TYR A 18 11.56 11.93 3.77
C TYR A 18 11.68 13.42 4.10
N TYR A 19 10.93 13.88 5.11
CA TYR A 19 10.95 15.27 5.54
C TYR A 19 12.11 15.55 6.48
N LEU A 20 12.87 16.60 6.17
CA LEU A 20 14.04 17.00 6.95
C LEU A 20 13.63 17.85 8.16
N ARG A 21 14.27 17.60 9.30
CA ARG A 21 14.23 18.51 10.44
C ARG A 21 15.17 19.71 10.19
N LYS A 22 14.94 20.85 10.86
CA LYS A 22 15.78 22.07 10.71
C LYS A 22 17.28 21.79 10.81
N ASN A 23 17.70 20.98 11.77
CA ASN A 23 19.10 20.61 11.97
C ASN A 23 19.67 19.68 10.88
N GLN A 24 18.83 19.07 10.05
CA GLN A 24 19.24 18.17 8.98
C GLN A 24 19.41 18.88 7.62
N ILE A 25 18.88 20.10 7.46
CA ILE A 25 18.93 20.87 6.19
C ILE A 25 20.37 21.11 5.72
N LYS A 26 21.29 21.29 6.66
CA LYS A 26 22.72 21.53 6.38
C LYS A 26 23.48 20.30 5.89
N TYR A 27 22.92 19.10 6.02
CA TYR A 27 23.59 17.87 5.59
C TYR A 27 23.22 17.51 4.16
N LYS A 28 24.19 16.96 3.41
CA LYS A 28 23.97 16.45 2.06
C LYS A 28 22.95 15.29 2.09
N GLN A 29 21.85 15.46 1.40
CA GLN A 29 20.83 14.43 1.31
C GLN A 29 21.19 13.39 0.26
N LYS A 30 20.92 12.13 0.57
CA LYS A 30 21.06 11.03 -0.38
C LYS A 30 19.97 11.17 -1.46
N LYS A 31 20.41 11.16 -2.71
CA LYS A 31 19.54 11.21 -3.88
C LYS A 31 19.64 9.91 -4.67
N TYR A 32 18.58 9.58 -5.38
CA TYR A 32 18.46 8.35 -6.15
C TYR A 32 18.04 8.70 -7.57
N ARG A 33 18.67 8.05 -8.58
CA ARG A 33 18.27 8.26 -9.97
C ARG A 33 16.93 7.57 -10.21
N LEU A 34 15.95 8.34 -10.67
CA LEU A 34 14.57 7.90 -10.87
C LEU A 34 14.33 7.75 -12.39
N ILE A 35 14.42 6.52 -12.86
CA ILE A 35 14.18 6.14 -14.26
C ILE A 35 12.97 5.25 -14.33
N VAL A 36 12.02 5.57 -15.20
CA VAL A 36 10.82 4.78 -15.45
C VAL A 36 11.03 3.91 -16.69
N CYS A 37 10.64 2.65 -16.58
CA CYS A 37 10.80 1.64 -17.62
C CYS A 37 9.46 0.97 -17.92
N PHE A 38 9.24 0.65 -19.18
CA PHE A 38 8.21 -0.26 -19.67
C PHE A 38 8.82 -1.63 -19.92
N ASN A 39 8.21 -2.67 -19.38
CA ASN A 39 8.62 -4.04 -19.61
C ASN A 39 7.71 -4.69 -20.67
N LYS A 40 8.27 -4.97 -21.86
CA LYS A 40 7.55 -5.58 -22.99
C LYS A 40 7.01 -6.99 -22.71
N TYR A 41 7.61 -7.71 -21.77
CA TYR A 41 7.21 -9.09 -21.49
C TYR A 41 5.88 -9.17 -20.70
N ASN A 42 5.70 -8.30 -19.71
CA ASN A 42 4.54 -8.32 -18.83
C ASN A 42 3.72 -7.02 -18.83
N ASN A 43 4.03 -6.10 -19.74
CA ASN A 43 3.39 -4.80 -19.91
C ASN A 43 3.38 -3.91 -18.65
N LEU A 44 4.31 -4.15 -17.71
CA LEU A 44 4.40 -3.33 -16.51
C LEU A 44 5.26 -2.09 -16.74
N VAL A 45 4.78 -0.96 -16.26
CA VAL A 45 5.57 0.25 -16.04
C VAL A 45 6.09 0.23 -14.62
N SER A 46 7.38 0.43 -14.44
CA SER A 46 8.02 0.40 -13.12
C SER A 46 9.30 1.23 -13.11
N ILE A 47 9.78 1.59 -11.94
CA ILE A 47 11.10 2.19 -11.80
C ILE A 47 12.20 1.17 -12.12
N LYS A 48 13.26 1.62 -12.79
CA LYS A 48 14.41 0.77 -13.21
C LYS A 48 15.09 0.10 -12.02
N LYS A 49 15.29 0.86 -10.94
CA LYS A 49 15.92 0.39 -9.69
C LYS A 49 15.00 0.65 -8.51
N THR A 50 14.56 -0.41 -7.88
CA THR A 50 13.76 -0.34 -6.66
C THR A 50 14.61 -0.06 -5.44
N PHE A 51 14.01 0.56 -4.43
CA PHE A 51 14.65 0.84 -3.14
C PHE A 51 14.05 -0.05 -2.04
N PRO A 52 14.81 -0.28 -0.94
CA PRO A 52 14.25 -1.05 0.17
C PRO A 52 13.01 -0.35 0.74
N SER A 53 11.88 -1.04 0.80
CA SER A 53 10.62 -0.48 1.33
C SER A 53 10.79 0.09 2.74
N ARG A 54 11.67 -0.50 3.55
CA ARG A 54 12.01 -0.01 4.90
C ARG A 54 12.62 1.39 4.93
N SER A 55 13.19 1.85 3.82
CA SER A 55 13.73 3.23 3.72
C SER A 55 12.62 4.27 3.61
N MET A 56 11.47 3.90 3.04
CA MET A 56 10.32 4.78 2.84
C MET A 56 9.25 4.58 3.92
N PHE A 57 8.90 3.32 4.18
CA PHE A 57 7.85 2.95 5.13
C PHE A 57 8.47 2.51 6.45
N ASN A 58 8.73 3.45 7.33
CA ASN A 58 9.41 3.27 8.61
C ASN A 58 8.70 4.02 9.75
N ASP A 59 9.30 4.01 10.93
CA ASP A 59 8.72 4.62 12.14
C ASP A 59 8.62 6.16 12.10
N GLN A 60 9.09 6.80 11.04
CA GLN A 60 8.98 8.25 10.79
C GLN A 60 8.02 8.58 9.63
N TYR A 61 7.29 7.60 9.11
CA TYR A 61 6.39 7.79 7.99
C TYR A 61 5.31 8.83 8.33
N PRO A 62 5.23 9.93 7.56
CA PRO A 62 4.42 11.09 7.97
C PRO A 62 2.97 11.01 7.51
N TYR A 63 2.68 10.27 6.44
CA TYR A 63 1.36 10.27 5.82
C TYR A 63 0.33 9.50 6.64
N ARG A 64 -0.86 10.08 6.74
CA ARG A 64 -2.04 9.49 7.38
C ARG A 64 -3.27 9.77 6.55
N SER A 65 -3.95 8.72 6.14
CA SER A 65 -5.14 8.82 5.27
C SER A 65 -6.27 9.63 5.91
N SER A 66 -6.37 9.63 7.25
CA SER A 66 -7.39 10.41 7.97
C SER A 66 -7.23 11.92 7.88
N MET A 67 -6.07 12.43 7.46
CA MET A 67 -5.85 13.88 7.30
C MET A 67 -6.56 14.43 6.06
N SER A 68 -6.87 13.61 5.07
CA SER A 68 -7.59 13.99 3.86
C SER A 68 -9.10 13.78 4.02
N LYS A 69 -9.89 14.85 3.89
CA LYS A 69 -11.37 14.77 3.85
C LYS A 69 -11.83 13.96 2.63
N THR A 70 -11.20 14.17 1.48
CA THR A 70 -11.50 13.45 0.24
C THR A 70 -11.31 11.95 0.40
N MET A 71 -10.16 11.51 0.95
CA MET A 71 -9.90 10.08 1.20
C MET A 71 -10.91 9.47 2.17
N LYS A 72 -11.26 10.18 3.26
CA LYS A 72 -12.28 9.68 4.19
C LYS A 72 -13.64 9.49 3.52
N ASN A 73 -14.05 10.44 2.68
CA ASN A 73 -15.30 10.34 1.94
C ASN A 73 -15.27 9.19 0.92
N SER A 74 -14.19 9.05 0.16
CA SER A 74 -13.97 7.95 -0.79
C SER A 74 -14.08 6.60 -0.09
N PHE A 75 -13.35 6.41 1.01
CA PHE A 75 -13.43 5.18 1.81
C PHE A 75 -14.83 4.90 2.37
N LYS A 76 -15.55 5.94 2.80
CA LYS A 76 -16.93 5.78 3.26
C LYS A 76 -17.85 5.30 2.14
N ILE A 77 -17.80 5.96 0.97
CA ILE A 77 -18.63 5.59 -0.20
C ILE A 77 -18.33 4.14 -0.62
N LEU A 78 -17.04 3.79 -0.75
CA LEU A 78 -16.63 2.42 -1.09
C LEU A 78 -17.10 1.41 -0.05
N SER A 79 -16.92 1.70 1.24
CA SER A 79 -17.35 0.82 2.33
C SER A 79 -18.86 0.59 2.34
N ASP A 80 -19.65 1.61 2.05
CA ASP A 80 -21.12 1.48 1.96
C ASP A 80 -21.54 0.63 0.75
N GLN A 81 -20.82 0.72 -0.38
CA GLN A 81 -21.01 -0.17 -1.53
C GLN A 81 -20.64 -1.62 -1.19
N ILE A 82 -19.50 -1.85 -0.52
CA ILE A 82 -19.05 -3.16 -0.08
C ILE A 82 -20.07 -3.82 0.85
N LYS A 83 -20.57 -3.09 1.84
CA LYS A 83 -21.58 -3.59 2.78
C LYS A 83 -22.87 -4.01 2.09
N ARG A 84 -23.27 -3.29 1.05
CA ARG A 84 -24.50 -3.62 0.27
C ARG A 84 -24.30 -4.82 -0.65
N LYS A 85 -23.18 -4.86 -1.40
CA LYS A 85 -22.96 -5.82 -2.49
C LYS A 85 -22.27 -7.11 -2.04
N ILE A 86 -21.27 -7.01 -1.16
CA ILE A 86 -20.40 -8.13 -0.78
C ILE A 86 -20.78 -8.70 0.59
N LYS A 87 -21.16 -7.85 1.55
CA LYS A 87 -21.52 -8.21 2.94
C LYS A 87 -20.45 -9.06 3.63
N PRO A 88 -19.17 -8.65 3.62
CA PRO A 88 -18.07 -9.47 4.10
C PRO A 88 -18.16 -9.69 5.61
N LYS A 89 -17.85 -10.92 6.07
CA LYS A 89 -17.77 -11.30 7.50
C LYS A 89 -16.38 -11.14 8.06
N LYS A 90 -15.34 -11.21 7.21
CA LYS A 90 -13.93 -11.00 7.58
C LYS A 90 -13.24 -10.13 6.52
N ILE A 91 -12.59 -9.07 6.96
CA ILE A 91 -11.96 -8.06 6.10
C ILE A 91 -10.49 -7.93 6.46
N LEU A 92 -9.62 -8.00 5.46
CA LEU A 92 -8.20 -7.69 5.56
C LEU A 92 -7.89 -6.43 4.75
N GLU A 93 -7.17 -5.47 5.35
CA GLU A 93 -6.60 -4.33 4.63
C GLU A 93 -5.08 -4.42 4.62
N ILE A 94 -4.47 -4.44 3.43
CA ILE A 94 -3.03 -4.42 3.22
C ILE A 94 -2.58 -2.97 3.07
N GLY A 95 -1.69 -2.50 3.97
CA GLY A 95 -1.32 -1.09 4.05
C GLY A 95 -2.41 -0.25 4.73
N SER A 96 -2.91 -0.73 5.86
CA SER A 96 -4.10 -0.14 6.51
C SER A 96 -3.90 1.27 7.05
N ASN A 97 -2.68 1.77 7.03
CA ASN A 97 -2.33 3.09 7.52
C ASN A 97 -2.96 3.34 8.91
N ASP A 98 -3.60 4.47 9.14
CA ASP A 98 -4.24 4.81 10.42
C ASP A 98 -5.68 4.26 10.58
N GLY A 99 -6.05 3.26 9.79
CA GLY A 99 -7.34 2.57 9.86
C GLY A 99 -8.51 3.36 9.27
N SER A 100 -8.24 4.32 8.40
CA SER A 100 -9.28 5.19 7.83
C SER A 100 -10.33 4.45 7.01
N PHE A 101 -9.97 3.38 6.32
CA PHE A 101 -10.93 2.51 5.64
C PHE A 101 -11.62 1.57 6.63
N LEU A 102 -10.84 0.87 7.48
CA LEU A 102 -11.36 -0.14 8.41
C LEU A 102 -12.37 0.43 9.41
N ARG A 103 -12.28 1.71 9.78
CA ARG A 103 -13.21 2.36 10.72
C ARG A 103 -14.66 2.40 10.25
N ASN A 104 -14.89 2.18 8.95
CA ASN A 104 -16.23 2.10 8.38
C ASN A 104 -16.91 0.74 8.62
N PHE A 105 -16.21 -0.23 9.20
CA PHE A 105 -16.71 -1.58 9.50
C PHE A 105 -16.65 -1.88 11.00
N ASN A 106 -17.30 -2.97 11.40
CA ASN A 106 -17.16 -3.46 12.77
C ASN A 106 -15.71 -3.95 13.01
N LYS A 107 -15.06 -3.44 14.04
CA LYS A 107 -13.67 -3.78 14.37
C LYS A 107 -13.42 -5.27 14.61
N LYS A 108 -14.44 -6.02 15.07
CA LYS A 108 -14.33 -7.46 15.32
C LYS A 108 -14.11 -8.28 14.05
N VAL A 109 -14.53 -7.74 12.90
CA VAL A 109 -14.41 -8.43 11.61
C VAL A 109 -13.26 -7.90 10.75
N THR A 110 -12.48 -6.95 11.25
CA THR A 110 -11.41 -6.27 10.48
C THR A 110 -10.02 -6.61 11.00
N VAL A 111 -9.09 -6.80 10.09
CA VAL A 111 -7.64 -6.93 10.33
C VAL A 111 -6.91 -5.98 9.41
N GLY A 112 -5.97 -5.19 9.95
CA GLY A 112 -5.09 -4.32 9.18
C GLY A 112 -3.66 -4.82 9.19
N ILE A 113 -2.92 -4.61 8.08
CA ILE A 113 -1.47 -4.81 7.99
C ILE A 113 -0.83 -3.44 7.82
N GLU A 114 0.10 -3.08 8.70
CA GLU A 114 0.79 -1.78 8.65
C GLU A 114 2.25 -1.90 9.08
N PRO A 115 3.23 -1.61 8.20
CA PRO A 115 4.64 -1.72 8.54
C PRO A 115 5.16 -0.57 9.42
N CYS A 116 4.53 0.62 9.36
CA CYS A 116 5.00 1.81 10.04
C CYS A 116 4.54 1.83 11.50
N LYS A 117 5.43 1.57 12.46
CA LYS A 117 5.07 1.48 13.88
C LYS A 117 4.46 2.75 14.46
N ASN A 118 4.86 3.94 13.97
CA ASN A 118 4.25 5.20 14.41
C ASN A 118 2.78 5.30 14.01
N VAL A 119 2.40 4.71 12.88
CA VAL A 119 1.03 4.68 12.36
C VAL A 119 0.25 3.54 13.04
N GLU A 120 0.85 2.35 13.16
CA GLU A 120 0.28 1.20 13.86
C GLU A 120 -0.10 1.52 15.32
N LYS A 121 0.70 2.33 16.02
CA LYS A 121 0.38 2.82 17.38
C LYS A 121 -0.95 3.60 17.43
N ILE A 122 -1.31 4.30 16.35
CA ILE A 122 -2.59 5.04 16.27
C ILE A 122 -3.76 4.07 16.22
N THR A 123 -3.67 3.06 15.35
CA THR A 123 -4.73 2.05 15.20
C THR A 123 -4.89 1.20 16.47
N LYS A 124 -3.79 0.86 17.14
CA LYS A 124 -3.82 0.18 18.45
C LYS A 124 -4.53 0.98 19.53
N LYS A 125 -4.23 2.29 19.63
CA LYS A 125 -4.94 3.19 20.57
C LYS A 125 -6.44 3.24 20.28
N GLN A 126 -6.83 3.11 19.03
CA GLN A 126 -8.22 3.05 18.59
C GLN A 126 -8.83 1.64 18.69
N LYS A 127 -8.11 0.66 19.25
CA LYS A 127 -8.53 -0.75 19.43
C LYS A 127 -8.84 -1.45 18.10
N PHE A 128 -8.13 -1.12 17.01
CA PHE A 128 -8.12 -1.92 15.79
C PHE A 128 -7.18 -3.11 15.92
N ASN A 129 -7.53 -4.21 15.27
CA ASN A 129 -6.66 -5.36 15.14
C ASN A 129 -5.67 -5.12 13.98
N THR A 130 -4.54 -4.49 14.30
CA THR A 130 -3.49 -4.19 13.33
C THR A 130 -2.26 -5.04 13.60
N ILE A 131 -1.78 -5.72 12.57
CA ILE A 131 -0.60 -6.57 12.59
C ILE A 131 0.56 -5.78 11.97
N PRO A 132 1.66 -5.54 12.72
CA PRO A 132 2.82 -4.86 12.17
C PRO A 132 3.57 -5.75 11.20
N GLY A 133 3.90 -5.22 10.02
CA GLY A 133 4.72 -5.93 9.05
C GLY A 133 4.52 -5.48 7.62
N TYR A 134 5.48 -5.86 6.77
CA TYR A 134 5.39 -5.73 5.33
C TYR A 134 4.64 -6.94 4.77
N TRP A 135 3.79 -6.70 3.77
CA TRP A 135 3.05 -7.77 3.13
C TRP A 135 3.98 -8.67 2.32
N ASP A 136 4.07 -9.91 2.70
CA ASP A 136 4.82 -10.99 2.04
C ASP A 136 4.17 -12.35 2.32
N LEU A 137 4.67 -13.39 1.67
CA LEU A 137 4.15 -14.75 1.84
C LEU A 137 4.37 -15.30 3.26
N LYS A 138 5.45 -14.87 3.94
CA LYS A 138 5.74 -15.29 5.32
C LYS A 138 4.71 -14.73 6.30
N LEU A 139 4.35 -13.44 6.15
CA LEU A 139 3.32 -12.81 6.96
C LEU A 139 1.95 -13.41 6.65
N ALA A 140 1.63 -13.62 5.37
CA ALA A 140 0.35 -14.24 4.97
C ALA A 140 0.16 -15.63 5.59
N LYS A 141 1.18 -16.49 5.62
CA LYS A 141 1.13 -17.80 6.31
C LYS A 141 0.81 -17.68 7.80
N LYS A 142 1.37 -16.69 8.49
CA LYS A 142 1.05 -16.44 9.92
C LYS A 142 -0.40 -15.99 10.10
N ILE A 143 -0.87 -15.12 9.19
CA ILE A 143 -2.25 -14.61 9.20
C ILE A 143 -3.23 -15.74 8.92
N GLN A 144 -2.97 -16.60 7.92
CA GLN A 144 -3.79 -17.76 7.61
C GLN A 144 -3.96 -18.69 8.81
N ARG A 145 -2.87 -19.01 9.52
CA ARG A 145 -2.93 -19.85 10.72
C ARG A 145 -3.79 -19.28 11.83
N LYS A 146 -3.89 -17.94 11.94
CA LYS A 146 -4.63 -17.26 13.01
C LYS A 146 -6.07 -16.95 12.64
N TYR A 147 -6.31 -16.57 11.38
CA TYR A 147 -7.61 -16.03 10.93
C TYR A 147 -8.29 -16.91 9.88
N ASP A 148 -7.59 -17.94 9.37
CA ASP A 148 -7.99 -18.75 8.24
C ASP A 148 -8.06 -17.93 6.94
N SER A 149 -9.23 -17.50 6.49
CA SER A 149 -9.42 -16.77 5.25
C SER A 149 -10.29 -15.52 5.43
N PHE A 150 -10.27 -14.64 4.43
CA PHE A 150 -11.00 -13.37 4.41
C PHE A 150 -11.95 -13.30 3.22
N ASP A 151 -13.17 -12.78 3.44
CA ASP A 151 -14.17 -12.58 2.41
C ASP A 151 -13.87 -11.36 1.55
N LEU A 152 -13.16 -10.39 2.12
CA LEU A 152 -12.68 -9.19 1.46
C LEU A 152 -11.24 -8.92 1.80
N ILE A 153 -10.41 -8.73 0.79
CA ILE A 153 -9.09 -8.13 0.91
C ILE A 153 -9.11 -6.80 0.18
N TYR A 154 -8.69 -5.75 0.86
CA TYR A 154 -8.58 -4.40 0.31
C TYR A 154 -7.16 -3.89 0.39
N SER A 155 -6.73 -3.15 -0.62
CA SER A 155 -5.45 -2.44 -0.63
C SER A 155 -5.57 -1.15 -1.42
N ALA A 156 -5.18 -0.02 -0.83
CA ALA A 156 -5.14 1.27 -1.49
C ALA A 156 -3.73 1.85 -1.48
N ASN A 157 -3.23 2.24 -2.66
CA ASN A 157 -1.94 2.92 -2.84
C ASN A 157 -0.78 2.19 -2.12
N THR A 158 -0.76 0.86 -2.17
CA THR A 158 0.21 0.04 -1.42
C THR A 158 0.90 -1.00 -2.30
N ILE A 159 0.15 -1.72 -3.13
CA ILE A 159 0.69 -2.85 -3.92
C ILE A 159 1.75 -2.36 -4.92
N THR A 160 1.58 -1.19 -5.50
CA THR A 160 2.55 -0.53 -6.39
C THR A 160 3.92 -0.30 -5.75
N HIS A 161 4.00 -0.24 -4.42
CA HIS A 161 5.26 -0.10 -3.69
C HIS A 161 5.96 -1.43 -3.37
N ILE A 162 5.37 -2.56 -3.71
CA ILE A 162 5.93 -3.88 -3.40
C ILE A 162 6.63 -4.45 -4.64
N LYS A 163 7.93 -4.73 -4.51
CA LYS A 163 8.78 -5.12 -5.64
C LYS A 163 8.35 -6.43 -6.30
N ASN A 164 7.94 -7.42 -5.52
CA ASN A 164 7.64 -8.78 -6.00
C ASN A 164 6.12 -8.99 -6.07
N LEU A 165 5.50 -8.59 -7.18
CA LEU A 165 4.05 -8.72 -7.37
C LEU A 165 3.59 -10.18 -7.39
N ASP A 166 4.38 -11.11 -7.92
CA ASP A 166 4.03 -12.54 -7.91
C ASP A 166 3.89 -13.07 -6.48
N GLU A 167 4.80 -12.66 -5.58
CA GLU A 167 4.70 -13.01 -4.17
C GLU A 167 3.50 -12.35 -3.49
N VAL A 168 3.21 -11.08 -3.83
CA VAL A 168 2.04 -10.36 -3.32
C VAL A 168 0.76 -11.14 -3.62
N PHE A 169 0.55 -11.52 -4.89
CA PHE A 169 -0.66 -12.22 -5.30
C PHE A 169 -0.72 -13.66 -4.79
N LYS A 170 0.41 -14.37 -4.69
CA LYS A 170 0.48 -15.67 -3.99
C LYS A 170 0.08 -15.53 -2.53
N ALA A 171 0.54 -14.50 -1.85
CA ALA A 171 0.20 -14.23 -0.45
C ALA A 171 -1.29 -13.85 -0.29
N ILE A 172 -1.84 -13.07 -1.21
CA ILE A 172 -3.28 -12.74 -1.24
C ILE A 172 -4.11 -14.02 -1.46
N ASN A 173 -3.77 -14.81 -2.47
CA ASN A 173 -4.48 -16.06 -2.78
C ASN A 173 -4.50 -17.04 -1.60
N LEU A 174 -3.44 -17.05 -0.80
CA LEU A 174 -3.33 -17.92 0.37
C LEU A 174 -4.37 -17.60 1.46
N VAL A 175 -4.75 -16.32 1.61
CA VAL A 175 -5.64 -15.87 2.69
C VAL A 175 -7.01 -15.38 2.18
N LEU A 176 -7.22 -15.30 0.87
CA LEU A 176 -8.52 -14.98 0.29
C LEU A 176 -9.42 -16.23 0.31
N SER A 177 -10.64 -16.12 0.78
CA SER A 177 -11.60 -17.23 0.74
C SER A 177 -11.98 -17.59 -0.69
N LYS A 178 -12.48 -18.81 -0.91
CA LYS A 178 -12.86 -19.33 -2.26
C LYS A 178 -13.77 -18.37 -3.03
N ASN A 179 -14.70 -17.73 -2.35
CA ASN A 179 -15.64 -16.77 -2.92
C ASN A 179 -15.33 -15.33 -2.49
N GLY A 180 -14.11 -15.10 -2.01
CA GLY A 180 -13.65 -13.81 -1.52
C GLY A 180 -13.39 -12.83 -2.66
N VAL A 181 -13.45 -11.55 -2.35
CA VAL A 181 -13.23 -10.44 -3.29
C VAL A 181 -11.96 -9.71 -2.92
N LEU A 182 -11.11 -9.47 -3.92
CA LEU A 182 -9.98 -8.57 -3.82
C LEU A 182 -10.33 -7.24 -4.47
N ILE A 183 -10.16 -6.14 -3.73
CA ILE A 183 -10.29 -4.78 -4.25
C ILE A 183 -8.95 -4.06 -4.12
N ILE A 184 -8.46 -3.57 -5.24
CA ILE A 184 -7.21 -2.78 -5.32
C ILE A 184 -7.55 -1.39 -5.84
N GLU A 185 -7.00 -0.37 -5.19
CA GLU A 185 -7.06 1.02 -5.60
C GLU A 185 -5.62 1.54 -5.68
N ASP A 186 -5.16 1.82 -6.90
CA ASP A 186 -3.82 2.36 -7.16
C ASP A 186 -3.90 3.41 -8.28
N PRO A 187 -2.93 4.34 -8.40
CA PRO A 187 -2.92 5.37 -9.43
C PRO A 187 -3.01 4.80 -10.84
N SER A 188 -3.86 5.41 -11.67
CA SER A 188 -4.02 5.02 -13.07
C SER A 188 -2.88 5.57 -13.92
N LEU A 189 -2.06 4.69 -14.52
CA LEU A 189 -1.02 5.09 -15.47
C LEU A 189 -1.60 5.90 -16.64
N LEU A 190 -2.78 5.53 -17.15
CA LEU A 190 -3.43 6.26 -18.24
C LEU A 190 -3.73 7.72 -17.86
N GLU A 191 -4.24 7.95 -16.64
CA GLU A 191 -4.51 9.31 -16.16
C GLU A 191 -3.22 10.09 -15.91
N CYS A 192 -2.19 9.44 -15.39
CA CYS A 192 -0.88 10.06 -15.22
C CYS A 192 -0.31 10.54 -16.57
N LEU A 193 -0.39 9.71 -17.62
CA LEU A 193 0.07 10.05 -18.96
C LEU A 193 -0.76 11.18 -19.59
N LYS A 194 -2.10 11.12 -19.48
CA LYS A 194 -2.99 12.17 -20.03
C LYS A 194 -2.79 13.52 -19.36
N ARG A 195 -2.49 13.54 -18.07
CA ARG A 195 -2.38 14.78 -17.28
C ARG A 195 -0.94 15.24 -17.08
N ASN A 196 0.04 14.55 -17.67
CA ASN A 196 1.47 14.80 -17.45
C ASN A 196 1.82 14.86 -15.95
N THR A 197 1.23 13.97 -15.15
CA THR A 197 1.53 13.84 -13.73
C THR A 197 2.43 12.64 -13.50
N TYR A 198 3.26 12.71 -12.46
CA TYR A 198 4.00 11.58 -11.94
C TYR A 198 3.43 11.25 -10.56
N ASP A 199 2.89 10.06 -10.43
CA ASP A 199 2.47 9.49 -9.15
C ASP A 199 3.25 8.19 -8.92
N GLN A 200 3.46 7.82 -7.71
CA GLN A 200 4.43 6.88 -7.13
C GLN A 200 4.76 5.63 -7.93
#